data_58aa9e27a470ecd88a4cd15334b1d8c5
#
_entry.id   58aa9e27a470ecd88a4cd15334b1d8c5
#
_cell.length_a   1.000
_cell.length_b   1.000
_cell.length_c   1.000
_cell.angle_alpha   90.00
_cell.angle_beta   90.00
_cell.angle_gamma   90.00
#
_symmetry.space_group_name_H-M   'P 1'
#
loop_
_entity.id
_entity.type
_entity.pdbx_description
1 polymer ?
#
loop_
_entity_poly.entity_id
_entity_poly.type
_entity_poly.pdbx_seq_one_letter_code
_entity_poly.pdbx_strand_id
1 'polypeptide(L)'
;MTRPNNSNGNSYDDGQYRTMAFDTCVIKKICDNVNLVSLLKCHIDFKNSTIFLNQKVVEEAQRKFGYDTGYILDVLRSSLPANVSYEEITPTMEIEAEYLKRDCEELHNGDSVILAFAIERNCILVSCDRALLRSCKQVGVECINPDIIAGTMRENVSQTAGRSTKFGKRKNKRIAKPETVKPISVQMKTQFKKLKWEMFTK
;
A
#
# COMPACT_ATOMS: atom_id res chain seq x y z
N MET A 1 -17.96 -44.39 4.14
CA MET A 1 -17.93 -43.16 3.30
C MET A 1 -17.60 -42.00 4.19
N THR A 2 -16.35 -41.64 4.28
CA THR A 2 -15.81 -40.54 5.10
C THR A 2 -15.63 -39.32 4.21
N ARG A 3 -16.26 -38.20 4.59
CA ARG A 3 -16.14 -36.91 3.90
C ARG A 3 -14.76 -36.29 4.19
N PRO A 4 -14.06 -35.74 3.20
CA PRO A 4 -12.83 -35.01 3.46
C PRO A 4 -13.15 -33.67 4.12
N ASN A 5 -12.51 -33.37 5.26
CA ASN A 5 -12.49 -32.09 5.91
C ASN A 5 -11.73 -31.10 5.02
N ASN A 6 -12.44 -30.13 4.45
CA ASN A 6 -11.85 -28.96 3.81
C ASN A 6 -11.46 -27.94 4.90
N SER A 7 -10.29 -28.08 5.45
CA SER A 7 -9.64 -27.04 6.26
C SER A 7 -9.04 -26.02 5.30
N ASN A 8 -9.83 -25.00 4.92
CA ASN A 8 -9.28 -23.75 4.36
C ASN A 8 -8.50 -23.02 5.45
N GLY A 9 -7.31 -23.51 5.74
CA GLY A 9 -6.29 -22.78 6.46
C GLY A 9 -5.71 -21.73 5.53
N ASN A 10 -6.07 -20.47 5.72
CA ASN A 10 -5.24 -19.36 5.27
C ASN A 10 -3.93 -19.44 6.07
N SER A 11 -3.01 -20.24 5.61
CA SER A 11 -1.63 -20.21 6.07
C SER A 11 -1.00 -18.93 5.49
N TYR A 12 -1.04 -17.84 6.27
CA TYR A 12 -0.07 -16.76 6.14
C TYR A 12 1.24 -17.33 6.69
N ASP A 13 1.86 -18.17 5.89
CA ASP A 13 3.09 -18.79 6.30
C ASP A 13 4.23 -18.48 5.35
N ASP A 14 5.38 -18.50 6.00
CA ASP A 14 6.75 -18.50 5.55
C ASP A 14 7.31 -17.10 5.29
N GLY A 15 8.06 -16.63 6.26
CA GLY A 15 9.21 -15.74 6.26
C GLY A 15 9.57 -14.99 4.98
N GLN A 16 8.57 -14.73 4.14
CA GLN A 16 8.76 -14.07 2.86
C GLN A 16 9.14 -12.63 3.15
N TYR A 17 10.37 -12.32 2.81
CA TYR A 17 10.92 -10.98 2.87
C TYR A 17 10.01 -10.02 2.09
N ARG A 18 9.36 -9.09 2.78
CA ARG A 18 8.42 -8.16 2.16
C ARG A 18 9.09 -6.83 1.88
N THR A 19 8.91 -6.34 0.67
CA THR A 19 9.33 -4.99 0.29
C THR A 19 8.14 -4.06 0.29
N MET A 20 8.31 -2.86 0.84
CA MET A 20 7.26 -1.85 0.95
C MET A 20 7.76 -0.50 0.48
N ALA A 21 6.89 0.27 -0.16
CA ALA A 21 7.11 1.68 -0.46
C ALA A 21 6.08 2.52 0.29
N PHE A 22 6.52 3.58 0.96
CA PHE A 22 5.64 4.47 1.70
C PHE A 22 5.40 5.74 0.89
N ASP A 23 4.14 6.14 0.81
CA ASP A 23 3.71 7.42 0.26
C ASP A 23 3.97 8.56 1.25
N THR A 24 4.07 9.79 0.75
CA THR A 24 4.33 11.02 1.51
C THR A 24 3.33 11.22 2.66
N CYS A 25 2.07 10.90 2.45
CA CYS A 25 1.03 11.00 3.47
C CYS A 25 1.30 10.06 4.66
N VAL A 26 1.88 8.89 4.42
CA VAL A 26 2.25 7.91 5.45
C VAL A 26 3.48 8.38 6.21
N ILE A 27 4.50 8.88 5.48
CA ILE A 27 5.70 9.47 6.08
C ILE A 27 5.31 10.59 7.06
N LYS A 28 4.47 11.54 6.61
CA LYS A 28 3.98 12.61 7.48
C LYS A 28 3.33 12.06 8.75
N LYS A 29 2.44 11.10 8.61
CA LYS A 29 1.73 10.52 9.77
C LYS A 29 2.67 9.80 10.73
N ILE A 30 3.71 9.13 10.23
CA ILE A 30 4.72 8.48 11.08
C ILE A 30 5.56 9.52 11.82
N CYS A 31 5.99 10.57 11.13
CA CYS A 31 6.76 11.65 11.75
C CYS A 31 5.97 12.43 12.81
N ASP A 32 4.66 12.62 12.60
CA ASP A 32 3.81 13.40 13.50
C ASP A 32 3.15 12.56 14.60
N ASN A 33 3.03 11.24 14.43
CA ASN A 33 2.15 10.43 15.28
C ASN A 33 2.69 9.04 15.60
N VAL A 34 3.27 8.90 16.78
CA VAL A 34 3.80 7.63 17.31
C VAL A 34 2.73 6.51 17.39
N ASN A 35 1.44 6.87 17.56
CA ASN A 35 0.36 5.89 17.67
C ASN A 35 0.14 5.13 16.36
N LEU A 36 0.33 5.78 15.20
CA LEU A 36 0.24 5.09 13.91
C LEU A 36 1.32 4.01 13.77
N VAL A 37 2.53 4.30 14.23
CA VAL A 37 3.65 3.34 14.23
C VAL A 37 3.28 2.09 15.02
N SER A 38 2.69 2.25 16.20
CA SER A 38 2.25 1.12 17.03
C SER A 38 1.17 0.30 16.32
N LEU A 39 0.22 0.94 15.66
CA LEU A 39 -0.82 0.26 14.87
C LEU A 39 -0.24 -0.50 13.69
N LEU A 40 0.66 0.10 12.94
CA LEU A 40 1.33 -0.57 11.81
C LEU A 40 2.10 -1.81 12.28
N LYS A 41 2.81 -1.73 13.41
CA LYS A 41 3.54 -2.87 14.00
C LYS A 41 2.65 -4.04 14.42
N CYS A 42 1.38 -3.79 14.75
CA CYS A 42 0.43 -4.84 15.08
C CYS A 42 -0.08 -5.61 13.85
N HIS A 43 0.02 -5.02 12.66
CA HIS A 43 -0.58 -5.57 11.45
C HIS A 43 0.42 -5.95 10.36
N ILE A 44 1.65 -5.42 10.45
CA ILE A 44 2.71 -5.64 9.47
C ILE A 44 3.93 -6.21 10.21
N ASP A 45 4.44 -7.34 9.73
CA ASP A 45 5.73 -7.85 10.20
C ASP A 45 6.87 -7.06 9.53
N PHE A 46 7.40 -6.09 10.28
CA PHE A 46 8.52 -5.27 9.81
C PHE A 46 9.88 -5.92 9.99
N LYS A 47 10.02 -6.96 10.84
CA LYS A 47 11.34 -7.56 11.13
C LYS A 47 11.99 -8.19 9.90
N ASN A 48 11.14 -8.73 9.02
CA ASN A 48 11.58 -9.36 7.77
C ASN A 48 11.22 -8.49 6.56
N SER A 49 11.22 -7.17 6.71
CA SER A 49 10.80 -6.26 5.65
C SER A 49 11.86 -5.23 5.32
N THR A 50 11.86 -4.78 4.07
CA THR A 50 12.58 -3.58 3.63
C THR A 50 11.57 -2.51 3.25
N ILE A 51 11.75 -1.31 3.80
CA ILE A 51 11.01 -0.11 3.43
C ILE A 51 11.86 0.69 2.46
N PHE A 52 11.36 0.89 1.26
CA PHE A 52 11.97 1.78 0.29
C PHE A 52 11.40 3.19 0.45
N LEU A 53 12.28 4.13 0.69
CA LEU A 53 12.01 5.55 0.66
C LEU A 53 12.49 6.09 -0.70
N ASN A 54 11.56 6.33 -1.62
CA ASN A 54 11.95 6.82 -2.94
C ASN A 54 12.16 8.34 -2.96
N GLN A 55 12.99 8.79 -3.89
CA GLN A 55 13.35 10.20 -4.08
C GLN A 55 12.13 11.12 -4.14
N LYS A 56 11.08 10.73 -4.87
CA LYS A 56 9.89 11.57 -5.07
C LYS A 56 9.12 11.86 -3.79
N VAL A 57 9.02 10.86 -2.92
CA VAL A 57 8.40 11.00 -1.59
C VAL A 57 9.22 11.95 -0.73
N VAL A 58 10.56 11.87 -0.76
CA VAL A 58 11.45 12.77 -0.01
C VAL A 58 11.32 14.20 -0.49
N GLU A 59 11.39 14.42 -1.82
CA GLU A 59 11.24 15.75 -2.41
C GLU A 59 9.89 16.38 -2.02
N GLU A 60 8.83 15.60 -2.05
CA GLU A 60 7.51 16.07 -1.68
C GLU A 60 7.41 16.37 -0.18
N ALA A 61 7.96 15.50 0.69
CA ALA A 61 7.97 15.69 2.13
C ALA A 61 8.79 16.92 2.52
N GLN A 62 9.93 17.14 1.88
CA GLN A 62 10.74 18.34 2.09
C GLN A 62 9.99 19.60 1.68
N ARG A 63 9.38 19.60 0.50
CA ARG A 63 8.64 20.76 -0.01
C ARG A 63 7.39 21.09 0.82
N LYS A 64 6.63 20.09 1.26
CA LYS A 64 5.36 20.28 1.97
C LYS A 64 5.51 20.48 3.47
N PHE A 65 6.49 19.81 4.09
CA PHE A 65 6.59 19.70 5.55
C PHE A 65 7.95 20.12 6.10
N GLY A 66 8.94 20.37 5.24
CA GLY A 66 10.30 20.72 5.64
C GLY A 66 11.13 19.53 6.16
N TYR A 67 10.69 18.29 5.94
CA TYR A 67 11.41 17.09 6.38
C TYR A 67 12.51 16.77 5.37
N ASP A 68 13.76 16.79 5.80
CA ASP A 68 14.89 16.35 4.98
C ASP A 68 15.03 14.81 4.99
N THR A 69 15.84 14.30 4.08
CA THR A 69 16.09 12.87 3.91
C THR A 69 16.64 12.23 5.19
N GLY A 70 17.58 12.89 5.86
CA GLY A 70 18.21 12.40 7.08
C GLY A 70 17.19 12.23 8.20
N TYR A 71 16.38 13.25 8.44
CA TYR A 71 15.30 13.22 9.42
C TYR A 71 14.31 12.09 9.17
N ILE A 72 13.84 11.93 7.91
CA ILE A 72 12.88 10.86 7.57
C ILE A 72 13.51 9.49 7.82
N LEU A 73 14.75 9.25 7.38
CA LEU A 73 15.43 7.98 7.56
C LEU A 73 15.63 7.66 9.05
N ASP A 74 16.02 8.64 9.86
CA ASP A 74 16.22 8.46 11.30
C ASP A 74 14.92 8.13 12.02
N VAL A 75 13.82 8.82 11.68
CA VAL A 75 12.49 8.53 12.23
C VAL A 75 12.03 7.13 11.83
N LEU A 76 12.17 6.73 10.59
CA LEU A 76 11.75 5.40 10.14
C LEU A 76 12.58 4.30 10.81
N ARG A 77 13.90 4.42 10.84
CA ARG A 77 14.82 3.45 11.46
C ARG A 77 14.63 3.32 12.96
N SER A 78 14.37 4.43 13.66
CA SER A 78 14.11 4.41 15.10
C SER A 78 12.71 3.90 15.44
N SER A 79 11.74 4.12 14.55
CA SER A 79 10.34 3.80 14.79
C SER A 79 9.94 2.40 14.34
N LEU A 80 10.53 1.88 13.27
CA LEU A 80 10.13 0.59 12.66
C LEU A 80 11.29 -0.41 12.68
N PRO A 81 11.07 -1.67 13.10
CA PRO A 81 12.10 -2.71 13.10
C PRO A 81 12.30 -3.31 11.69
N ALA A 82 12.45 -2.44 10.67
CA ALA A 82 12.63 -2.79 9.26
C ALA A 82 13.98 -2.29 8.76
N ASN A 83 14.46 -2.90 7.68
CA ASN A 83 15.54 -2.29 6.92
C ASN A 83 14.97 -1.10 6.12
N VAL A 84 15.59 0.08 6.21
CA VAL A 84 15.15 1.28 5.49
C VAL A 84 16.23 1.70 4.51
N SER A 85 15.88 1.69 3.21
CA SER A 85 16.75 2.07 2.10
C SER A 85 16.18 3.27 1.37
N TYR A 86 17.05 4.23 1.02
CA TYR A 86 16.71 5.32 0.10
C TYR A 86 17.03 4.89 -1.33
N GLU A 87 16.12 5.20 -2.27
CA GLU A 87 16.32 4.90 -3.69
C GLU A 87 15.93 6.07 -4.58
N GLU A 88 16.73 6.28 -5.61
CA GLU A 88 16.48 7.27 -6.65
C GLU A 88 15.46 6.76 -7.67
N ILE A 89 14.81 7.70 -8.33
CA ILE A 89 13.89 7.40 -9.44
C ILE A 89 14.72 7.24 -10.72
N THR A 90 14.52 6.12 -11.39
CA THR A 90 15.17 5.85 -12.67
C THR A 90 14.41 6.48 -13.84
N PRO A 91 15.07 6.79 -14.96
CA PRO A 91 14.38 7.25 -16.17
C PRO A 91 13.30 6.29 -16.66
N THR A 92 13.48 4.99 -16.45
CA THR A 92 12.48 3.97 -16.80
C THR A 92 11.21 4.13 -15.97
N MET A 93 11.34 4.42 -14.67
CA MET A 93 10.20 4.68 -13.79
C MET A 93 9.44 5.94 -14.21
N GLU A 94 10.14 6.98 -14.64
CA GLU A 94 9.50 8.21 -15.14
C GLU A 94 8.69 7.96 -16.41
N ILE A 95 9.22 7.18 -17.36
CA ILE A 95 8.50 6.79 -18.57
C ILE A 95 7.26 5.97 -18.21
N GLU A 96 7.38 5.00 -17.30
CA GLU A 96 6.27 4.18 -16.84
C GLU A 96 5.19 5.02 -16.13
N ALA A 97 5.60 6.00 -15.35
CA ALA A 97 4.68 6.93 -14.69
C ALA A 97 3.82 7.73 -15.69
N GLU A 98 4.38 8.13 -16.83
CA GLU A 98 3.61 8.81 -17.88
C GLU A 98 2.58 7.88 -18.55
N TYR A 99 2.85 6.58 -18.70
CA TYR A 99 1.87 5.60 -19.15
C TYR A 99 0.77 5.40 -18.11
N LEU A 100 1.13 5.24 -16.84
CA LEU A 100 0.17 5.07 -15.75
C LEU A 100 -0.79 6.25 -15.62
N LYS A 101 -0.33 7.49 -15.85
CA LYS A 101 -1.20 8.68 -15.88
C LYS A 101 -2.24 8.64 -16.99
N ARG A 102 -1.91 8.06 -18.14
CA ARG A 102 -2.87 7.93 -19.24
C ARG A 102 -3.93 6.87 -18.94
N ASP A 103 -3.52 5.78 -18.27
CA ASP A 103 -4.39 4.65 -17.96
C ASP A 103 -5.22 4.85 -16.69
N CYS A 104 -4.75 5.71 -15.79
CA CYS A 104 -5.38 6.01 -14.50
C CYS A 104 -5.61 7.53 -14.39
N GLU A 105 -6.75 8.02 -14.87
CA GLU A 105 -7.07 9.46 -14.97
C GLU A 105 -7.01 10.22 -13.63
N GLU A 106 -7.18 9.51 -12.50
CA GLU A 106 -7.16 10.11 -11.16
C GLU A 106 -5.75 10.31 -10.60
N LEU A 107 -4.70 9.79 -11.25
CA LEU A 107 -3.32 9.90 -10.76
C LEU A 107 -2.70 11.26 -11.02
N HIS A 108 -2.17 11.87 -9.98
CA HIS A 108 -1.33 13.05 -10.09
C HIS A 108 0.13 12.68 -10.45
N ASN A 109 0.91 13.67 -10.92
CA ASN A 109 2.28 13.45 -11.40
C ASN A 109 3.20 12.77 -10.36
N GLY A 110 3.07 13.14 -9.08
CA GLY A 110 3.86 12.52 -7.99
C GLY A 110 3.43 11.06 -7.74
N ASP A 111 2.13 10.83 -7.68
CA ASP A 111 1.54 9.53 -7.37
C ASP A 111 1.82 8.48 -8.46
N SER A 112 1.84 8.92 -9.74
CA SER A 112 2.18 8.03 -10.85
C SER A 112 3.63 7.53 -10.77
N VAL A 113 4.57 8.38 -10.33
CA VAL A 113 5.98 8.00 -10.12
C VAL A 113 6.11 7.03 -8.94
N ILE A 114 5.38 7.29 -7.84
CA ILE A 114 5.37 6.40 -6.68
C ILE A 114 4.80 5.02 -7.06
N LEU A 115 3.75 4.99 -7.89
CA LEU A 115 3.16 3.75 -8.37
C LEU A 115 4.10 2.99 -9.32
N ALA A 116 4.75 3.70 -10.27
CA ALA A 116 5.76 3.12 -11.16
C ALA A 116 6.92 2.51 -10.37
N PHE A 117 7.39 3.20 -9.33
CA PHE A 117 8.40 2.69 -8.41
C PHE A 117 7.95 1.38 -7.74
N ALA A 118 6.70 1.35 -7.22
CA ALA A 118 6.17 0.15 -6.57
C ALA A 118 6.05 -1.04 -7.53
N ILE A 119 5.70 -0.80 -8.78
CA ILE A 119 5.64 -1.83 -9.83
C ILE A 119 7.03 -2.37 -10.13
N GLU A 120 8.01 -1.50 -10.40
CA GLU A 120 9.36 -1.91 -10.79
C GLU A 120 10.07 -2.69 -9.66
N ARG A 121 9.88 -2.26 -8.41
CA ARG A 121 10.46 -2.90 -7.22
C ARG A 121 9.62 -4.05 -6.67
N ASN A 122 8.47 -4.32 -7.27
CA ASN A 122 7.50 -5.32 -6.78
C ASN A 122 7.19 -5.13 -5.28
N CYS A 123 6.92 -3.87 -4.89
CA CYS A 123 6.66 -3.49 -3.51
C CYS A 123 5.16 -3.45 -3.19
N ILE A 124 4.84 -3.68 -1.92
CA ILE A 124 3.55 -3.31 -1.34
C ILE A 124 3.54 -1.79 -1.16
N LEU A 125 2.56 -1.10 -1.72
CA LEU A 125 2.42 0.34 -1.54
C LEU A 125 1.57 0.66 -0.32
N VAL A 126 2.12 1.45 0.60
CA VAL A 126 1.40 1.92 1.80
C VAL A 126 1.03 3.38 1.60
N SER A 127 -0.26 3.68 1.49
CA SER A 127 -0.78 5.03 1.26
C SER A 127 -2.13 5.25 1.92
N CYS A 128 -2.44 6.51 2.25
CA CYS A 128 -3.77 6.95 2.66
C CYS A 128 -4.55 7.61 1.51
N ASP A 129 -3.89 7.87 0.37
CA ASP A 129 -4.53 8.48 -0.78
C ASP A 129 -5.46 7.51 -1.48
N ARG A 130 -6.73 7.90 -1.61
CA ARG A 130 -7.77 7.03 -2.19
C ARG A 130 -7.62 6.84 -3.69
N ALA A 131 -7.14 7.87 -4.42
CA ALA A 131 -6.93 7.80 -5.86
C ALA A 131 -5.76 6.85 -6.16
N LEU A 132 -4.64 7.02 -5.47
CA LEU A 132 -3.48 6.15 -5.58
C LEU A 132 -3.82 4.69 -5.24
N LEU A 133 -4.59 4.44 -4.16
CA LEU A 133 -5.01 3.09 -3.77
C LEU A 133 -5.96 2.44 -4.80
N ARG A 134 -6.83 3.22 -5.47
CA ARG A 134 -7.67 2.70 -6.55
C ARG A 134 -6.82 2.32 -7.76
N SER A 135 -5.87 3.17 -8.12
CA SER A 135 -4.94 2.90 -9.22
C SER A 135 -4.06 1.67 -8.95
N CYS A 136 -3.57 1.48 -7.72
CA CYS A 136 -2.86 0.24 -7.32
C CYS A 136 -3.70 -1.00 -7.63
N LYS A 137 -4.98 -0.99 -7.23
CA LYS A 137 -5.90 -2.12 -7.50
C LYS A 137 -6.14 -2.34 -8.99
N GLN A 138 -6.24 -1.25 -9.76
CA GLN A 138 -6.44 -1.32 -11.21
C GLN A 138 -5.26 -1.98 -11.92
N VAL A 139 -4.02 -1.67 -11.51
CA VAL A 139 -2.81 -2.25 -12.12
C VAL A 139 -2.29 -3.50 -11.41
N GLY A 140 -2.96 -3.95 -10.35
CA GLY A 140 -2.63 -5.19 -9.63
C GLY A 140 -1.45 -5.08 -8.68
N VAL A 141 -1.16 -3.88 -8.15
CA VAL A 141 -0.19 -3.64 -7.09
C VAL A 141 -0.86 -3.87 -5.73
N GLU A 142 -0.22 -4.67 -4.88
CA GLU A 142 -0.66 -4.83 -3.50
C GLU A 142 -0.55 -3.50 -2.75
N CYS A 143 -1.60 -3.12 -2.01
CA CYS A 143 -1.59 -1.86 -1.29
C CYS A 143 -2.25 -1.96 0.08
N ILE A 144 -1.74 -1.16 1.02
CA ILE A 144 -2.22 -1.07 2.40
C ILE A 144 -2.66 0.36 2.69
N ASN A 145 -3.87 0.51 3.26
CA ASN A 145 -4.34 1.79 3.79
C ASN A 145 -4.26 1.79 5.33
N PRO A 146 -3.34 2.56 5.92
CA PRO A 146 -3.21 2.64 7.38
C PRO A 146 -4.45 3.16 8.10
N ASP A 147 -5.27 3.99 7.45
CA ASP A 147 -6.48 4.55 8.07
C ASP A 147 -7.57 3.48 8.25
N ILE A 148 -7.64 2.49 7.36
CA ILE A 148 -8.56 1.35 7.52
C ILE A 148 -8.13 0.50 8.71
N ILE A 149 -6.83 0.22 8.86
CA ILE A 149 -6.28 -0.50 10.00
C ILE A 149 -6.65 0.23 11.31
N ALA A 150 -6.44 1.54 11.37
CA ALA A 150 -6.78 2.35 12.52
C ALA A 150 -8.29 2.42 12.79
N GLY A 151 -9.13 2.44 11.75
CA GLY A 151 -10.60 2.43 11.84
C GLY A 151 -11.14 1.13 12.42
N THR A 152 -10.67 0.00 11.94
CA THR A 152 -11.08 -1.33 12.40
C THR A 152 -10.80 -1.53 13.91
N MET A 153 -9.70 -0.99 14.42
CA MET A 153 -9.38 -1.04 15.84
C MET A 153 -10.35 -0.20 16.70
N ARG A 154 -10.77 0.96 16.22
CA ARG A 154 -11.74 1.81 16.95
C ARG A 154 -13.10 1.17 17.06
N GLU A 155 -13.56 0.47 16.03
CA GLU A 155 -14.83 -0.25 16.05
C GLU A 155 -14.79 -1.44 17.03
N ASN A 156 -13.70 -2.18 17.09
CA ASN A 156 -13.53 -3.30 18.02
C ASN A 156 -13.46 -2.85 19.48
N VAL A 157 -12.81 -1.72 19.78
CA VAL A 157 -12.76 -1.14 21.13
C VAL A 157 -14.14 -0.63 21.57
N SER A 158 -14.93 -0.07 20.65
CA SER A 158 -16.28 0.41 20.95
C SER A 158 -17.26 -0.71 21.25
N GLN A 159 -17.08 -1.89 20.65
CA GLN A 159 -17.95 -3.05 20.87
C GLN A 159 -17.70 -3.76 22.20
N THR A 160 -16.48 -3.66 22.74
CA THR A 160 -16.15 -4.24 24.07
C THR A 160 -16.58 -3.37 25.24
N ALA A 161 -16.71 -2.05 25.05
CA ALA A 161 -17.11 -1.09 26.10
C ALA A 161 -18.64 -0.88 26.23
N GLY A 162 -19.43 -1.41 25.31
CA GLY A 162 -20.86 -1.07 25.17
C GLY A 162 -21.82 -2.25 25.27
N ARG A 163 -21.68 -3.16 26.26
CA ARG A 163 -22.81 -4.04 26.64
C ARG A 163 -23.66 -3.40 27.71
N SER A 164 -24.50 -2.43 27.32
CA SER A 164 -25.68 -2.04 28.10
C SER A 164 -26.77 -1.54 27.14
N THR A 165 -27.74 -2.41 26.91
CA THR A 165 -29.18 -2.17 26.59
C THR A 165 -29.59 -0.90 25.86
N LYS A 166 -30.01 -1.05 24.56
CA LYS A 166 -31.38 -0.65 24.17
C LYS A 166 -31.75 -1.17 22.77
N PHE A 167 -32.79 -1.99 22.71
CA PHE A 167 -33.48 -2.42 21.49
C PHE A 167 -33.99 -1.21 20.70
N GLY A 168 -33.53 -1.04 19.45
CA GLY A 168 -34.06 -0.10 18.49
C GLY A 168 -34.09 -0.75 17.09
N LYS A 169 -35.30 -1.07 16.62
CA LYS A 169 -35.58 -1.63 15.29
C LYS A 169 -34.96 -0.73 14.20
N ARG A 170 -33.95 -1.19 13.48
CA ARG A 170 -33.48 -0.58 12.22
C ARG A 170 -33.94 -1.41 11.04
N LYS A 171 -34.65 -0.74 10.12
CA LYS A 171 -35.12 -1.28 8.84
C LYS A 171 -33.93 -1.70 7.97
N ASN A 172 -33.93 -2.94 7.50
CA ASN A 172 -32.98 -3.47 6.54
C ASN A 172 -33.02 -2.69 5.22
N LYS A 173 -31.99 -1.91 4.94
CA LYS A 173 -31.69 -1.42 3.60
C LYS A 173 -30.89 -2.51 2.88
N ARG A 174 -31.46 -3.08 1.82
CA ARG A 174 -30.79 -4.07 0.97
C ARG A 174 -29.50 -3.47 0.41
N ILE A 175 -28.37 -4.06 0.77
CA ILE A 175 -27.05 -3.76 0.19
C ILE A 175 -27.00 -4.49 -1.14
N ALA A 176 -26.81 -3.74 -2.23
CA ALA A 176 -26.56 -4.30 -3.56
C ALA A 176 -25.27 -5.13 -3.54
N LYS A 177 -25.28 -6.31 -4.16
CA LYS A 177 -24.10 -7.16 -4.31
C LYS A 177 -23.02 -6.41 -5.09
N PRO A 178 -21.74 -6.45 -4.66
CA PRO A 178 -20.65 -5.89 -5.48
C PRO A 178 -20.51 -6.72 -6.75
N GLU A 179 -20.50 -6.04 -7.89
CA GLU A 179 -20.16 -6.64 -9.19
C GLU A 179 -18.72 -7.16 -9.12
N THR A 180 -18.52 -8.40 -9.53
CA THR A 180 -17.23 -9.06 -9.63
C THR A 180 -16.42 -8.39 -10.74
N VAL A 181 -15.53 -7.47 -10.40
CA VAL A 181 -14.53 -6.93 -11.32
C VAL A 181 -13.59 -8.06 -11.71
N LYS A 182 -13.60 -8.44 -13.00
CA LYS A 182 -12.66 -9.43 -13.52
C LYS A 182 -11.23 -8.89 -13.37
N PRO A 183 -10.27 -9.65 -12.81
CA PRO A 183 -8.89 -9.20 -12.73
C PRO A 183 -8.36 -8.95 -14.14
N ILE A 184 -7.79 -7.76 -14.37
CA ILE A 184 -7.11 -7.42 -15.61
C ILE A 184 -5.95 -8.40 -15.75
N SER A 185 -6.06 -9.20 -16.79
CA SER A 185 -5.41 -10.49 -16.92
C SER A 185 -3.89 -10.39 -17.02
N VAL A 186 -3.27 -11.52 -16.72
CA VAL A 186 -1.89 -11.92 -17.01
C VAL A 186 -1.39 -11.43 -18.39
N GLN A 187 -2.27 -11.11 -19.35
CA GLN A 187 -1.97 -10.53 -20.65
C GLN A 187 -1.27 -9.17 -20.58
N MET A 188 -1.61 -8.25 -19.67
CA MET A 188 -0.90 -6.97 -19.53
C MET A 188 0.54 -7.17 -19.06
N LYS A 189 0.77 -8.03 -18.06
CA LYS A 189 2.14 -8.33 -17.60
C LYS A 189 3.01 -8.95 -18.72
N THR A 190 2.39 -9.71 -19.61
CA THR A 190 3.09 -10.33 -20.76
C THR A 190 3.36 -9.31 -21.87
N GLN A 191 2.44 -8.37 -22.13
CA GLN A 191 2.67 -7.28 -23.09
C GLN A 191 3.76 -6.32 -22.62
N PHE A 192 3.78 -5.93 -21.35
CA PHE A 192 4.85 -5.09 -20.79
C PHE A 192 6.22 -5.76 -20.88
N LYS A 193 6.33 -7.06 -20.54
CA LYS A 193 7.58 -7.80 -20.72
C LYS A 193 8.03 -7.87 -22.18
N LYS A 194 7.10 -7.99 -23.11
CA LYS A 194 7.40 -8.06 -24.54
C LYS A 194 7.86 -6.71 -25.10
N LEU A 195 7.20 -5.60 -24.72
CA LEU A 195 7.62 -4.24 -25.08
C LEU A 195 8.99 -3.87 -24.50
N LYS A 196 9.25 -4.26 -23.26
CA LYS A 196 10.56 -4.05 -22.63
C LYS A 196 11.66 -4.81 -23.38
N TRP A 197 11.41 -6.03 -23.81
CA TRP A 197 12.36 -6.82 -24.61
C TRP A 197 12.64 -6.18 -25.98
N GLU A 198 11.64 -5.68 -26.67
CA GLU A 198 11.77 -5.07 -28.01
C GLU A 198 12.53 -3.72 -27.99
N MET A 199 12.51 -2.98 -26.88
CA MET A 199 13.24 -1.72 -26.73
C MET A 199 14.73 -1.90 -26.43
N PHE A 200 15.15 -3.04 -25.86
CA PHE A 200 16.56 -3.30 -25.49
C PHE A 200 17.30 -4.19 -26.50
N THR A 201 16.63 -4.65 -27.55
CA THR A 201 17.23 -5.51 -28.60
C THR A 201 17.40 -4.79 -29.96
N LYS A 202 17.19 -3.48 -29.99
CA LYS A 202 17.58 -2.60 -31.12
C LYS A 202 18.72 -1.70 -30.68
#